data_df47ed75a1369876895310088a436698
#
_entry.id   df47ed75a1369876895310088a436698
#
_cell.length_a   1.000
_cell.length_b   1.000
_cell.length_c   1.000
_cell.angle_alpha   90.00
_cell.angle_beta   90.00
_cell.angle_gamma   90.00
#
_symmetry.space_group_name_H-M   'P 1'
#
loop_
_entity.id
_entity.type
_entity.pdbx_description
1 polymer ?
#
loop_
_entity_poly.entity_id
_entity_poly.type
_entity_poly.pdbx_seq_one_letter_code
_entity_poly.pdbx_strand_id
1 'polypeptide(L)'
;MKTTLRRAGLALALALALPAAPTVAAAVPQSFIATYRVLQYGQPIGNATLTLRPAGGGLFEYTDKIVGTAGLAAALGASTSEDSRFIWVGHTPQAVSYTYAFVSALKPRNRTLAVHGTTVQVNDNGKHHSYPMQPGMVERNTLPLALGVALRDGAKSATFRVGGNQAVEMQTFKVAASEKISVPAGSFSAVRVDRTDQDRAFNAWYAPAKYPVPIKLAQKGGGNFMLELVRYSQP
;
A
#
# COMPACT_ATOMS: atom_id res chain seq x y z
N MET A 1 40.87 49.92 -55.99
CA MET A 1 39.58 49.36 -55.53
C MET A 1 39.75 47.86 -55.29
N LYS A 2 39.80 47.41 -54.04
CA LYS A 2 39.93 45.97 -53.66
C LYS A 2 38.69 45.57 -52.95
N THR A 3 37.92 44.70 -53.61
CA THR A 3 36.64 44.14 -53.08
C THR A 3 36.94 42.86 -52.32
N THR A 4 36.67 42.87 -51.02
CA THR A 4 36.80 41.69 -50.13
C THR A 4 35.47 40.93 -50.04
N LEU A 5 35.45 39.71 -50.54
CA LEU A 5 34.32 38.75 -50.40
C LEU A 5 34.34 38.14 -48.99
N ARG A 6 33.29 38.41 -48.18
CA ARG A 6 33.02 37.69 -46.91
C ARG A 6 32.31 36.40 -47.20
N ARG A 7 32.92 35.24 -46.87
CA ARG A 7 32.29 33.93 -46.87
C ARG A 7 31.54 33.77 -45.55
N ALA A 8 30.21 33.67 -45.62
CA ALA A 8 29.37 33.27 -44.51
C ALA A 8 29.36 31.73 -44.43
N GLY A 9 29.90 31.17 -43.34
CA GLY A 9 29.84 29.77 -43.04
C GLY A 9 28.50 29.42 -42.33
N LEU A 10 27.69 28.59 -42.95
CA LEU A 10 26.45 28.09 -42.40
C LEU A 10 26.78 26.84 -41.51
N ALA A 11 26.74 26.98 -40.20
CA ALA A 11 26.89 25.84 -39.27
C ALA A 11 25.54 25.14 -39.10
N LEU A 12 25.43 23.93 -39.68
CA LEU A 12 24.24 23.06 -39.52
C LEU A 12 24.37 22.30 -38.21
N ALA A 13 23.59 22.69 -37.20
CA ALA A 13 23.49 21.97 -35.93
C ALA A 13 22.57 20.80 -36.09
N LEU A 14 23.11 19.56 -36.13
CA LEU A 14 22.37 18.32 -36.17
C LEU A 14 21.90 17.99 -34.74
N ALA A 15 20.63 18.26 -34.42
CA ALA A 15 20.01 17.85 -33.15
C ALA A 15 19.73 16.35 -33.18
N LEU A 16 20.52 15.55 -32.45
CA LEU A 16 20.21 14.13 -32.20
C LEU A 16 19.01 14.06 -31.26
N ALA A 17 17.84 13.78 -31.81
CA ALA A 17 16.67 13.35 -31.03
C ALA A 17 16.88 11.91 -30.56
N LEU A 18 17.22 11.71 -29.28
CA LEU A 18 17.23 10.40 -28.65
C LEU A 18 15.78 9.90 -28.56
N PRO A 19 15.46 8.69 -29.08
CA PRO A 19 14.14 8.12 -28.90
C PRO A 19 13.90 7.84 -27.41
N ALA A 20 12.84 8.42 -26.85
CA ALA A 20 12.37 8.07 -25.51
C ALA A 20 11.93 6.61 -25.52
N ALA A 21 12.63 5.74 -24.80
CA ALA A 21 12.23 4.36 -24.64
C ALA A 21 10.83 4.30 -23.99
N PRO A 22 9.89 3.49 -24.48
CA PRO A 22 8.58 3.34 -23.84
C PRO A 22 8.80 2.78 -22.44
N THR A 23 8.35 3.52 -21.43
CA THR A 23 8.26 3.01 -20.06
C THR A 23 7.15 1.97 -20.01
N VAL A 24 7.50 0.69 -20.01
CA VAL A 24 6.54 -0.40 -19.77
C VAL A 24 6.10 -0.27 -18.32
N ALA A 25 4.82 0.02 -18.12
CA ALA A 25 4.24 0.05 -16.76
C ALA A 25 4.43 -1.31 -16.09
N ALA A 26 4.84 -1.33 -14.84
CA ALA A 26 5.06 -2.58 -14.13
C ALA A 26 3.73 -3.36 -14.00
N ALA A 27 3.75 -4.66 -14.33
CA ALA A 27 2.56 -5.49 -14.22
C ALA A 27 2.04 -5.52 -12.77
N VAL A 28 0.71 -5.53 -12.60
CA VAL A 28 0.10 -5.65 -11.27
C VAL A 28 0.46 -6.98 -10.62
N PRO A 29 0.64 -7.03 -9.28
CA PRO A 29 0.94 -8.26 -8.57
C PRO A 29 -0.18 -9.30 -8.76
N GLN A 30 0.18 -10.56 -9.02
CA GLN A 30 -0.78 -11.65 -9.19
C GLN A 30 -0.95 -12.47 -7.91
N SER A 31 0.16 -12.88 -7.29
CA SER A 31 0.15 -13.61 -6.04
C SER A 31 1.46 -13.40 -5.28
N PHE A 32 1.37 -13.41 -3.95
CA PHE A 32 2.52 -13.44 -3.06
C PHE A 32 2.10 -13.79 -1.63
N ILE A 33 3.11 -14.16 -0.84
CA ILE A 33 3.02 -14.26 0.62
C ILE A 33 4.14 -13.40 1.21
N ALA A 34 3.78 -12.49 2.13
CA ALA A 34 4.71 -11.68 2.88
C ALA A 34 4.50 -11.89 4.37
N THR A 35 5.57 -12.22 5.11
CA THR A 35 5.50 -12.40 6.56
C THR A 35 6.27 -11.28 7.26
N TYR A 36 5.73 -10.83 8.40
CA TYR A 36 6.29 -9.73 9.17
C TYR A 36 6.41 -10.12 10.64
N ARG A 37 7.39 -9.56 11.32
CA ARG A 37 7.35 -9.45 12.78
C ARG A 37 6.60 -8.18 13.18
N VAL A 38 5.79 -8.31 14.21
CA VAL A 38 5.03 -7.19 14.79
C VAL A 38 5.69 -6.77 16.09
N LEU A 39 6.03 -5.49 16.19
CA LEU A 39 6.62 -4.91 17.38
C LEU A 39 5.67 -3.87 17.99
N GLN A 40 5.70 -3.77 19.30
CA GLN A 40 5.08 -2.70 20.06
C GLN A 40 6.12 -2.06 20.98
N TYR A 41 6.29 -0.75 20.93
CA TYR A 41 7.38 -0.05 21.62
C TYR A 41 8.76 -0.68 21.41
N GLY A 42 9.03 -1.21 20.20
CA GLY A 42 10.28 -1.88 19.84
C GLY A 42 10.40 -3.34 20.32
N GLN A 43 9.44 -3.85 21.09
CA GLN A 43 9.44 -5.25 21.56
C GLN A 43 8.60 -6.14 20.62
N PRO A 44 9.11 -7.31 20.22
CA PRO A 44 8.33 -8.27 19.45
C PRO A 44 7.11 -8.75 20.25
N ILE A 45 5.92 -8.64 19.66
CA ILE A 45 4.66 -9.09 20.28
C ILE A 45 3.89 -10.08 19.42
N GLY A 46 4.24 -10.26 18.16
CA GLY A 46 3.48 -11.12 17.26
C GLY A 46 4.08 -11.21 15.86
N ASN A 47 3.35 -11.91 15.01
CA ASN A 47 3.66 -12.08 13.59
C ASN A 47 2.45 -11.69 12.74
N ALA A 48 2.72 -11.18 11.53
CA ALA A 48 1.69 -10.93 10.52
C ALA A 48 2.00 -11.71 9.25
N THR A 49 0.96 -12.15 8.54
CA THR A 49 1.05 -12.80 7.23
C THR A 49 0.07 -12.14 6.28
N LEU A 50 0.61 -11.54 5.23
CA LEU A 50 -0.15 -10.98 4.11
C LEU A 50 -0.12 -11.97 2.95
N THR A 51 -1.27 -12.23 2.34
CA THR A 51 -1.38 -13.11 1.17
C THR A 51 -2.22 -12.42 0.10
N LEU A 52 -1.70 -12.37 -1.12
CA LEU A 52 -2.45 -12.01 -2.33
C LEU A 52 -2.60 -13.25 -3.20
N ARG A 53 -3.82 -13.48 -3.72
CA ARG A 53 -4.09 -14.56 -4.67
C ARG A 53 -5.27 -14.24 -5.60
N PRO A 54 -5.31 -14.77 -6.81
CA PRO A 54 -6.52 -14.77 -7.62
C PRO A 54 -7.64 -15.55 -6.92
N ALA A 55 -8.88 -15.04 -7.04
CA ALA A 55 -10.08 -15.65 -6.46
C ALA A 55 -11.13 -16.06 -7.51
N GLY A 56 -10.74 -16.06 -8.80
CA GLY A 56 -11.62 -16.37 -9.93
C GLY A 56 -12.47 -15.17 -10.37
N GLY A 57 -13.00 -15.24 -11.62
CA GLY A 57 -13.87 -14.18 -12.16
C GLY A 57 -13.26 -12.77 -12.21
N GLY A 58 -11.92 -12.65 -12.29
CA GLY A 58 -11.23 -11.35 -12.24
C GLY A 58 -11.06 -10.78 -10.82
N LEU A 59 -11.58 -11.48 -9.81
CA LEU A 59 -11.41 -11.11 -8.39
C LEU A 59 -10.05 -11.55 -7.88
N PHE A 60 -9.53 -10.75 -6.94
CA PHE A 60 -8.39 -11.06 -6.10
C PHE A 60 -8.80 -11.05 -4.64
N GLU A 61 -8.15 -11.89 -3.86
CA GLU A 61 -8.26 -11.92 -2.40
C GLU A 61 -6.93 -11.48 -1.78
N TYR A 62 -7.03 -10.54 -0.85
CA TYR A 62 -5.88 -10.06 -0.08
C TYR A 62 -6.18 -10.16 1.39
N THR A 63 -5.42 -11.00 2.10
CA THR A 63 -5.61 -11.26 3.52
C THR A 63 -4.44 -10.74 4.33
N ASP A 64 -4.73 -10.20 5.52
CA ASP A 64 -3.76 -9.90 6.56
C ASP A 64 -4.18 -10.61 7.85
N LYS A 65 -3.30 -11.46 8.37
CA LYS A 65 -3.50 -12.18 9.64
C LYS A 65 -2.39 -11.84 10.61
N ILE A 66 -2.76 -11.22 11.73
CA ILE A 66 -1.82 -10.87 12.81
C ILE A 66 -2.16 -11.74 14.02
N VAL A 67 -1.16 -12.37 14.61
CA VAL A 67 -1.28 -13.20 15.80
C VAL A 67 -0.30 -12.71 16.86
N GLY A 68 -0.82 -12.39 18.05
CA GLY A 68 -0.02 -12.09 19.23
C GLY A 68 0.67 -13.35 19.75
N THR A 69 2.01 -13.35 19.83
CA THR A 69 2.82 -14.52 20.23
C THR A 69 3.65 -14.27 21.49
N ALA A 70 3.65 -13.04 22.01
CA ALA A 70 4.40 -12.68 23.21
C ALA A 70 3.68 -11.60 24.04
N GLY A 71 4.07 -11.49 25.30
CA GLY A 71 3.59 -10.48 26.24
C GLY A 71 2.07 -10.50 26.43
N LEU A 72 1.48 -9.33 26.64
CA LEU A 72 0.05 -9.18 26.85
C LEU A 72 -0.78 -9.62 25.64
N ALA A 73 -0.25 -9.45 24.42
CA ALA A 73 -0.93 -9.87 23.19
C ALA A 73 -1.17 -11.38 23.17
N ALA A 74 -0.17 -12.20 23.54
CA ALA A 74 -0.30 -13.65 23.67
C ALA A 74 -1.23 -14.02 24.84
N ALA A 75 -1.06 -13.39 26.01
CA ALA A 75 -1.85 -13.67 27.21
C ALA A 75 -3.37 -13.43 26.99
N LEU A 76 -3.73 -12.46 26.16
CA LEU A 76 -5.11 -12.14 25.81
C LEU A 76 -5.63 -12.89 24.57
N GLY A 77 -4.81 -13.76 23.94
CA GLY A 77 -5.17 -14.42 22.68
C GLY A 77 -5.46 -13.41 21.55
N ALA A 78 -4.73 -12.26 21.55
CA ALA A 78 -5.02 -11.20 20.60
C ALA A 78 -4.66 -11.61 19.17
N SER A 79 -5.62 -11.51 18.27
CA SER A 79 -5.42 -11.74 16.84
C SER A 79 -6.27 -10.78 16.01
N THR A 80 -5.76 -10.46 14.81
CA THR A 80 -6.51 -9.70 13.81
C THR A 80 -6.56 -10.51 12.52
N SER A 81 -7.71 -10.50 11.87
CA SER A 81 -7.87 -11.03 10.51
C SER A 81 -8.54 -9.95 9.67
N GLU A 82 -7.92 -9.61 8.54
CA GLU A 82 -8.50 -8.75 7.51
C GLU A 82 -8.56 -9.55 6.21
N ASP A 83 -9.71 -9.53 5.54
CA ASP A 83 -9.92 -10.19 4.26
C ASP A 83 -10.58 -9.20 3.29
N SER A 84 -9.94 -8.99 2.16
CA SER A 84 -10.37 -8.05 1.14
C SER A 84 -10.55 -8.77 -0.18
N ARG A 85 -11.68 -8.51 -0.86
CA ARG A 85 -11.87 -8.87 -2.26
C ARG A 85 -11.90 -7.61 -3.10
N PHE A 86 -11.19 -7.63 -4.21
CA PHE A 86 -11.09 -6.49 -5.10
C PHE A 86 -10.90 -6.93 -6.57
N ILE A 87 -11.07 -6.01 -7.49
CA ILE A 87 -10.69 -6.15 -8.89
C ILE A 87 -9.60 -5.11 -9.21
N TRP A 88 -8.68 -5.46 -10.10
CA TRP A 88 -7.77 -4.46 -10.64
C TRP A 88 -8.49 -3.58 -11.67
N VAL A 89 -8.54 -2.27 -11.41
CA VAL A 89 -8.98 -1.25 -12.37
C VAL A 89 -7.74 -0.43 -12.75
N GLY A 90 -7.15 -0.74 -13.89
CA GLY A 90 -5.79 -0.31 -14.19
C GLY A 90 -4.83 -0.88 -13.13
N HIS A 91 -4.14 -0.01 -12.40
CA HIS A 91 -3.21 -0.38 -11.33
C HIS A 91 -3.79 -0.15 -9.91
N THR A 92 -5.09 0.09 -9.81
CA THR A 92 -5.77 0.33 -8.52
C THR A 92 -6.60 -0.88 -8.11
N PRO A 93 -6.41 -1.44 -6.89
CA PRO A 93 -7.23 -2.53 -6.36
C PRO A 93 -8.57 -1.98 -5.86
N GLN A 94 -9.55 -1.88 -6.77
CA GLN A 94 -10.88 -1.35 -6.45
C GLN A 94 -11.64 -2.32 -5.57
N ALA A 95 -12.07 -1.86 -4.41
CA ALA A 95 -12.74 -2.65 -3.39
C ALA A 95 -14.07 -3.26 -3.90
N VAL A 96 -14.30 -4.52 -3.55
CA VAL A 96 -15.57 -5.24 -3.70
C VAL A 96 -16.13 -5.59 -2.33
N SER A 97 -15.30 -6.15 -1.45
CA SER A 97 -15.68 -6.40 -0.06
C SER A 97 -14.46 -6.38 0.85
N TYR A 98 -14.70 -6.15 2.13
CA TYR A 98 -13.70 -6.18 3.18
C TYR A 98 -14.34 -6.65 4.47
N THR A 99 -13.63 -7.51 5.19
CA THR A 99 -13.94 -7.92 6.55
C THR A 99 -12.76 -7.68 7.46
N TYR A 100 -13.04 -7.29 8.68
CA TYR A 100 -12.08 -7.11 9.76
C TYR A 100 -12.61 -7.79 11.00
N ALA A 101 -11.81 -8.61 11.63
CA ALA A 101 -12.08 -9.19 12.93
C ALA A 101 -10.86 -9.02 13.83
N PHE A 102 -11.07 -8.44 15.00
CA PHE A 102 -10.12 -8.45 16.10
C PHE A 102 -10.69 -9.30 17.22
N VAL A 103 -9.96 -10.33 17.61
CA VAL A 103 -10.29 -11.23 18.70
C VAL A 103 -9.34 -10.95 19.86
N SER A 104 -9.88 -10.82 21.06
CA SER A 104 -9.14 -10.80 22.31
C SER A 104 -10.09 -11.14 23.45
N ALA A 105 -9.55 -11.57 24.59
CA ALA A 105 -10.33 -11.84 25.79
C ALA A 105 -11.05 -10.61 26.35
N LEU A 106 -10.61 -9.38 26.02
CA LEU A 106 -11.17 -8.16 26.59
C LEU A 106 -12.28 -7.55 25.72
N LYS A 107 -12.01 -7.31 24.43
CA LYS A 107 -12.94 -6.54 23.58
C LYS A 107 -12.78 -6.94 22.11
N PRO A 108 -13.56 -7.90 21.64
CA PRO A 108 -13.60 -8.23 20.22
C PRO A 108 -14.18 -7.06 19.41
N ARG A 109 -13.77 -6.95 18.14
CA ARG A 109 -14.30 -5.98 17.17
C ARG A 109 -14.47 -6.65 15.84
N ASN A 110 -15.51 -6.28 15.12
CA ASN A 110 -15.69 -6.68 13.74
C ASN A 110 -16.12 -5.49 12.87
N ARG A 111 -15.81 -5.59 11.59
CA ARG A 111 -16.28 -4.67 10.58
C ARG A 111 -16.41 -5.38 9.25
N THR A 112 -17.45 -5.06 8.52
CA THR A 112 -17.60 -5.47 7.13
C THR A 112 -17.89 -4.26 6.26
N LEU A 113 -17.39 -4.30 5.03
CA LEU A 113 -17.72 -3.39 3.96
C LEU A 113 -18.06 -4.22 2.72
N ALA A 114 -19.15 -3.92 2.05
CA ALA A 114 -19.55 -4.59 0.82
C ALA A 114 -20.05 -3.56 -0.19
N VAL A 115 -19.65 -3.72 -1.45
CA VAL A 115 -20.11 -2.90 -2.56
C VAL A 115 -21.26 -3.63 -3.28
N HIS A 116 -22.43 -3.00 -3.32
CA HIS A 116 -23.62 -3.48 -4.01
C HIS A 116 -24.04 -2.44 -5.08
N GLY A 117 -23.68 -2.70 -6.33
CA GLY A 117 -23.88 -1.74 -7.42
C GLY A 117 -23.14 -0.43 -7.15
N THR A 118 -23.87 0.66 -6.94
CA THR A 118 -23.33 1.98 -6.66
C THR A 118 -23.31 2.35 -5.17
N THR A 119 -23.60 1.41 -4.28
CA THR A 119 -23.71 1.66 -2.83
C THR A 119 -22.71 0.81 -2.07
N VAL A 120 -22.03 1.44 -1.13
CA VAL A 120 -21.21 0.76 -0.11
C VAL A 120 -22.05 0.59 1.15
N GLN A 121 -22.10 -0.63 1.66
CA GLN A 121 -22.70 -0.95 2.95
C GLN A 121 -21.61 -1.31 3.95
N VAL A 122 -21.68 -0.72 5.13
CA VAL A 122 -20.73 -0.96 6.22
C VAL A 122 -21.49 -1.37 7.46
N ASN A 123 -20.98 -2.43 8.11
CA ASN A 123 -21.36 -2.78 9.48
C ASN A 123 -20.11 -2.65 10.36
N ASP A 124 -20.12 -1.76 11.33
CA ASP A 124 -19.03 -1.55 12.29
C ASP A 124 -19.52 -1.90 13.70
N ASN A 125 -19.26 -3.10 14.16
CA ASN A 125 -19.72 -3.61 15.47
C ASN A 125 -21.23 -3.47 15.68
N GLY A 126 -22.04 -3.83 14.67
CA GLY A 126 -23.50 -3.72 14.69
C GLY A 126 -24.06 -2.35 14.31
N LYS A 127 -23.22 -1.35 14.07
CA LYS A 127 -23.66 -0.05 13.53
C LYS A 127 -23.62 -0.09 12.02
N HIS A 128 -24.77 0.16 11.38
CA HIS A 128 -24.89 0.10 9.94
C HIS A 128 -24.83 1.51 9.33
N HIS A 129 -24.02 1.61 8.27
CA HIS A 129 -23.87 2.82 7.46
C HIS A 129 -23.94 2.45 5.98
N SER A 130 -24.35 3.41 5.15
CA SER A 130 -24.27 3.27 3.70
C SER A 130 -23.92 4.61 3.06
N TYR A 131 -23.16 4.55 1.95
CA TYR A 131 -22.77 5.72 1.20
C TYR A 131 -22.51 5.36 -0.27
N PRO A 132 -22.51 6.35 -1.19
CA PRO A 132 -22.21 6.11 -2.59
C PRO A 132 -20.77 5.56 -2.80
N MET A 133 -20.68 4.50 -3.60
CA MET A 133 -19.39 3.97 -4.07
C MET A 133 -18.76 4.97 -5.05
N GLN A 134 -17.46 5.15 -4.96
CA GLN A 134 -16.70 5.98 -5.89
C GLN A 134 -15.74 5.11 -6.71
N PRO A 135 -15.67 5.30 -8.05
CA PRO A 135 -14.74 4.54 -8.90
C PRO A 135 -13.29 4.65 -8.41
N GLY A 136 -12.58 3.51 -8.40
CA GLY A 136 -11.22 3.43 -7.89
C GLY A 136 -11.10 3.48 -6.37
N MET A 137 -12.21 3.36 -5.63
CA MET A 137 -12.16 3.28 -4.17
C MET A 137 -11.42 2.02 -3.73
N VAL A 138 -10.40 2.20 -2.92
CA VAL A 138 -9.72 1.13 -2.18
C VAL A 138 -10.29 1.04 -0.77
N GLU A 139 -9.96 0.00 -0.02
CA GLU A 139 -10.24 -0.06 1.40
C GLU A 139 -8.93 -0.12 2.21
N ARG A 140 -9.03 -0.04 3.54
CA ARG A 140 -7.85 0.17 4.40
C ARG A 140 -6.79 -0.93 4.30
N ASN A 141 -7.19 -2.19 4.10
CA ASN A 141 -6.27 -3.33 4.04
C ASN A 141 -5.50 -3.35 2.72
N THR A 142 -6.15 -3.05 1.58
CA THR A 142 -5.50 -2.97 0.26
C THR A 142 -4.78 -1.65 0.00
N LEU A 143 -4.98 -0.62 0.82
CA LEU A 143 -4.34 0.69 0.65
C LEU A 143 -2.80 0.62 0.61
N PRO A 144 -2.09 -0.14 1.50
CA PRO A 144 -0.64 -0.29 1.39
C PRO A 144 -0.19 -0.98 0.10
N LEU A 145 -0.98 -1.93 -0.43
CA LEU A 145 -0.73 -2.56 -1.71
C LEU A 145 -0.90 -1.56 -2.87
N ALA A 146 -1.99 -0.78 -2.88
CA ALA A 146 -2.24 0.26 -3.88
C ALA A 146 -1.10 1.28 -3.92
N LEU A 147 -0.64 1.73 -2.75
CA LEU A 147 0.48 2.65 -2.63
C LEU A 147 1.79 2.03 -3.16
N GLY A 148 2.06 0.77 -2.83
CA GLY A 148 3.23 0.05 -3.32
C GLY A 148 3.25 -0.10 -4.85
N VAL A 149 2.09 -0.35 -5.46
CA VAL A 149 1.95 -0.40 -6.93
C VAL A 149 2.19 0.98 -7.53
N ALA A 150 1.59 2.04 -7.00
CA ALA A 150 1.81 3.40 -7.48
C ALA A 150 3.31 3.82 -7.41
N LEU A 151 4.01 3.43 -6.35
CA LEU A 151 5.45 3.69 -6.21
C LEU A 151 6.29 2.89 -7.22
N ARG A 152 5.89 1.65 -7.58
CA ARG A 152 6.52 0.86 -8.64
C ARG A 152 6.34 1.50 -10.01
N ASP A 153 5.23 2.19 -10.22
CA ASP A 153 4.95 2.98 -11.43
C ASP A 153 5.67 4.35 -11.43
N GLY A 154 6.48 4.63 -10.40
CA GLY A 154 7.31 5.84 -10.32
C GLY A 154 6.64 7.02 -9.63
N ALA A 155 5.46 6.85 -9.03
CA ALA A 155 4.77 7.93 -8.34
C ALA A 155 5.61 8.49 -7.16
N LYS A 156 5.66 9.81 -7.04
CA LYS A 156 6.26 10.52 -5.90
C LYS A 156 5.21 10.99 -4.89
N SER A 157 3.96 11.02 -5.30
CA SER A 157 2.78 11.23 -4.46
C SER A 157 1.60 10.47 -5.04
N ALA A 158 0.67 10.06 -4.18
CA ALA A 158 -0.57 9.42 -4.59
C ALA A 158 -1.70 9.83 -3.65
N THR A 159 -2.89 9.99 -4.20
CA THR A 159 -4.12 10.23 -3.44
C THR A 159 -5.12 9.14 -3.77
N PHE A 160 -5.65 8.50 -2.73
CA PHE A 160 -6.60 7.40 -2.85
C PHE A 160 -7.95 7.78 -2.26
N ARG A 161 -9.01 7.30 -2.89
CA ARG A 161 -10.35 7.23 -2.31
C ARG A 161 -10.41 5.99 -1.43
N VAL A 162 -10.50 6.18 -0.12
CA VAL A 162 -10.49 5.07 0.84
C VAL A 162 -11.88 4.91 1.44
N GLY A 163 -12.45 3.73 1.29
CA GLY A 163 -13.72 3.39 1.93
C GLY A 163 -13.57 3.37 3.46
N GLY A 164 -14.15 4.36 4.11
CA GLY A 164 -14.19 4.50 5.56
C GLY A 164 -15.44 3.88 6.18
N ASN A 165 -15.71 4.19 7.44
CA ASN A 165 -16.88 3.66 8.16
C ASN A 165 -18.18 4.30 7.70
N GLN A 166 -18.17 5.58 7.35
CA GLN A 166 -19.38 6.38 7.08
C GLN A 166 -19.33 7.10 5.73
N ALA A 167 -18.17 7.20 5.13
CA ALA A 167 -17.95 7.89 3.86
C ALA A 167 -16.64 7.42 3.20
N VAL A 168 -16.47 7.81 1.95
CA VAL A 168 -15.17 7.74 1.27
C VAL A 168 -14.31 8.90 1.75
N GLU A 169 -13.10 8.58 2.18
CA GLU A 169 -12.08 9.53 2.63
C GLU A 169 -11.01 9.70 1.56
N MET A 170 -10.55 10.92 1.33
CA MET A 170 -9.38 11.18 0.49
C MET A 170 -8.13 11.10 1.35
N GLN A 171 -7.21 10.18 1.02
CA GLN A 171 -5.95 10.01 1.74
C GLN A 171 -4.78 10.27 0.81
N THR A 172 -3.91 11.19 1.19
CA THR A 172 -2.77 11.63 0.37
C THR A 172 -1.44 11.22 1.00
N PHE A 173 -0.59 10.63 0.17
CA PHE A 173 0.73 10.11 0.54
C PHE A 173 1.80 10.75 -0.32
N LYS A 174 2.97 11.06 0.27
CA LYS A 174 4.12 11.62 -0.45
C LYS A 174 5.40 10.89 -0.06
N VAL A 175 6.27 10.67 -1.04
CA VAL A 175 7.65 10.24 -0.79
C VAL A 175 8.37 11.37 -0.06
N ALA A 176 8.79 11.10 1.17
CA ALA A 176 9.43 12.07 2.05
C ALA A 176 10.96 11.94 2.06
N ALA A 177 11.49 10.72 1.88
CA ALA A 177 12.93 10.47 1.90
C ALA A 177 13.29 9.19 1.15
N SER A 178 14.58 9.06 0.80
CA SER A 178 15.21 7.79 0.41
C SER A 178 16.21 7.40 1.48
N GLU A 179 16.09 6.19 2.02
CA GLU A 179 16.84 5.75 3.21
C GLU A 179 17.34 4.31 3.02
N LYS A 180 18.45 3.98 3.67
CA LYS A 180 18.85 2.58 3.84
C LYS A 180 18.14 2.01 5.07
N ILE A 181 17.34 0.97 4.87
CA ILE A 181 16.56 0.32 5.92
C ILE A 181 16.98 -1.14 6.03
N SER A 182 17.24 -1.59 7.24
CA SER A 182 17.48 -3.00 7.56
C SER A 182 16.29 -3.56 8.33
N VAL A 183 15.78 -4.68 7.84
CA VAL A 183 14.71 -5.48 8.44
C VAL A 183 15.14 -6.96 8.40
N PRO A 184 14.45 -7.91 9.04
CA PRO A 184 14.85 -9.32 8.99
C PRO A 184 15.01 -9.90 7.57
N ALA A 185 14.23 -9.42 6.59
CA ALA A 185 14.34 -9.82 5.19
C ALA A 185 15.62 -9.32 4.50
N GLY A 186 16.40 -8.43 5.13
CA GLY A 186 17.64 -7.88 4.58
C GLY A 186 17.73 -6.37 4.64
N SER A 187 18.74 -5.80 3.93
CA SER A 187 18.95 -4.36 3.83
C SER A 187 18.52 -3.86 2.45
N PHE A 188 17.83 -2.73 2.43
CA PHE A 188 17.21 -2.17 1.23
C PHE A 188 17.47 -0.67 1.11
N SER A 189 17.68 -0.20 -0.12
CA SER A 189 17.45 1.20 -0.46
C SER A 189 15.94 1.37 -0.58
N ALA A 190 15.33 2.08 0.36
CA ALA A 190 13.90 2.25 0.48
C ALA A 190 13.49 3.70 0.30
N VAL A 191 12.27 3.93 -0.17
CA VAL A 191 11.59 5.23 -0.10
C VAL A 191 10.68 5.23 1.11
N ARG A 192 10.79 6.26 1.96
CA ARG A 192 9.83 6.52 3.02
C ARG A 192 8.66 7.34 2.46
N VAL A 193 7.46 6.89 2.78
CA VAL A 193 6.21 7.55 2.42
C VAL A 193 5.49 7.97 3.68
N ASP A 194 5.08 9.21 3.72
CA ASP A 194 4.33 9.80 4.83
C ASP A 194 2.93 10.19 4.35
N ARG A 195 1.93 9.99 5.20
CA ARG A 195 0.58 10.49 4.97
C ARG A 195 0.54 11.98 5.27
N THR A 196 -0.06 12.80 4.40
CA THR A 196 0.03 14.26 4.46
C THR A 196 -1.31 14.99 4.62
N ASP A 197 -2.43 14.26 4.64
CA ASP A 197 -3.78 14.82 4.80
C ASP A 197 -4.26 14.86 6.26
N GLN A 198 -3.46 14.37 7.20
CA GLN A 198 -3.77 14.38 8.63
C GLN A 198 -2.49 14.38 9.48
N ASP A 199 -2.62 14.80 10.75
CA ASP A 199 -1.49 14.89 11.68
C ASP A 199 -1.04 13.54 12.29
N ARG A 200 -1.79 12.47 12.08
CA ARG A 200 -1.40 11.14 12.56
C ARG A 200 -0.23 10.61 11.76
N ALA A 201 0.91 10.46 12.41
CA ALA A 201 2.10 9.94 11.77
C ALA A 201 1.89 8.48 11.33
N PHE A 202 1.79 8.30 10.04
CA PHE A 202 1.90 7.03 9.34
C PHE A 202 3.15 7.10 8.48
N ASN A 203 4.10 6.22 8.73
CA ASN A 203 5.31 6.11 7.95
C ASN A 203 5.42 4.70 7.39
N ALA A 204 5.63 4.58 6.10
CA ALA A 204 5.85 3.30 5.44
C ALA A 204 7.10 3.38 4.55
N TRP A 205 7.93 2.35 4.61
CA TRP A 205 9.12 2.22 3.78
C TRP A 205 8.90 1.14 2.75
N TYR A 206 9.13 1.48 1.48
CA TYR A 206 8.97 0.58 0.35
C TYR A 206 10.30 0.39 -0.37
N ALA A 207 10.53 -0.80 -0.88
CA ALA A 207 11.55 -1.11 -1.87
C ALA A 207 10.84 -1.43 -3.21
N PRO A 208 10.30 -0.41 -3.93
CA PRO A 208 9.31 -0.62 -4.99
C PRO A 208 9.85 -1.44 -6.17
N ALA A 209 11.17 -1.44 -6.41
CA ALA A 209 11.77 -2.31 -7.42
C ALA A 209 11.72 -3.81 -7.07
N LYS A 210 11.47 -4.17 -5.79
CA LYS A 210 11.45 -5.55 -5.31
C LYS A 210 10.07 -6.03 -4.90
N TYR A 211 9.33 -5.22 -4.12
CA TYR A 211 8.10 -5.65 -3.47
C TYR A 211 6.97 -4.61 -3.63
N PRO A 212 5.73 -5.05 -3.88
CA PRO A 212 4.56 -4.18 -3.95
C PRO A 212 3.98 -3.83 -2.56
N VAL A 213 4.61 -4.29 -1.49
CA VAL A 213 4.19 -4.09 -0.09
C VAL A 213 5.31 -3.40 0.70
N PRO A 214 5.00 -2.72 1.82
CA PRO A 214 6.02 -2.08 2.62
C PRO A 214 7.00 -3.11 3.20
N ILE A 215 8.29 -2.78 3.23
CA ILE A 215 9.30 -3.56 3.96
C ILE A 215 9.29 -3.22 5.46
N LYS A 216 8.80 -2.02 5.79
CA LYS A 216 8.59 -1.56 7.15
C LYS A 216 7.39 -0.62 7.19
N LEU A 217 6.59 -0.73 8.23
CA LEU A 217 5.47 0.16 8.48
C LEU A 217 5.51 0.57 9.95
N ALA A 218 5.36 1.86 10.24
CA ALA A 218 5.30 2.38 11.59
C ALA A 218 4.08 3.28 11.74
N GLN A 219 3.28 3.01 12.77
CA GLN A 219 2.11 3.80 13.13
C GLN A 219 2.33 4.38 14.53
N LYS A 220 2.44 5.70 14.63
CA LYS A 220 2.48 6.40 15.90
C LYS A 220 1.05 6.65 16.41
N GLY A 221 0.87 6.47 17.70
CA GLY A 221 -0.45 6.51 18.36
C GLY A 221 -1.05 5.11 18.51
N GLY A 222 -1.83 4.90 19.58
CA GLY A 222 -2.51 3.64 19.85
C GLY A 222 -1.61 2.46 20.23
N GLY A 223 -0.31 2.68 20.52
CA GLY A 223 0.60 1.61 20.92
C GLY A 223 1.95 1.56 20.19
N ASN A 224 2.25 2.53 19.30
CA ASN A 224 3.51 2.58 18.55
C ASN A 224 3.84 1.22 17.88
N PHE A 225 2.90 0.72 17.09
CA PHE A 225 3.07 -0.52 16.36
C PHE A 225 4.01 -0.35 15.18
N MET A 226 4.82 -1.39 14.95
CA MET A 226 5.72 -1.48 13.80
C MET A 226 5.64 -2.88 13.21
N LEU A 227 5.60 -2.95 11.88
CA LEU A 227 5.75 -4.19 11.12
C LEU A 227 7.08 -4.13 10.39
N GLU A 228 7.85 -5.23 10.42
CA GLU A 228 9.09 -5.37 9.68
C GLU A 228 9.07 -6.67 8.88
N LEU A 229 9.35 -6.57 7.58
CA LEU A 229 9.33 -7.70 6.67
C LEU A 229 10.37 -8.75 7.08
N VAL A 230 9.92 -10.00 7.20
CA VAL A 230 10.75 -11.17 7.48
C VAL A 230 11.02 -11.96 6.21
N ARG A 231 9.99 -12.16 5.38
CA ARG A 231 10.09 -12.93 4.15
C ARG A 231 9.04 -12.45 3.14
N TYR A 232 9.42 -12.49 1.87
CA TYR A 232 8.52 -12.32 0.73
C TYR A 232 8.74 -13.48 -0.25
N SER A 233 7.67 -14.10 -0.72
CA SER A 233 7.71 -15.18 -1.71
C SER A 233 6.58 -15.03 -2.71
N GLN A 234 6.84 -15.40 -3.95
CA GLN A 234 5.85 -15.59 -5.00
C GLN A 234 5.75 -17.09 -5.27
N PRO A 235 4.54 -17.66 -5.25
CA PRO A 235 4.32 -19.06 -5.59
C PRO A 235 4.53 -19.31 -7.08
#